data_cab43f861dd2f4f09cac6353864d9dfe
#
_entry.id   cab43f861dd2f4f09cac6353864d9dfe
#
_cell.length_a   1.000
_cell.length_b   1.000
_cell.length_c   1.000
_cell.angle_alpha   90.00
_cell.angle_beta   90.00
_cell.angle_gamma   90.00
#
_symmetry.space_group_name_H-M   'P 1'
#
loop_
_entity.id
_entity.type
_entity.pdbx_description
1 polymer ?
#
loop_
_entity_poly.entity_id
_entity_poly.type
_entity_poly.pdbx_seq_one_letter_code
_entity_poly.pdbx_strand_id
1 'polypeptide(L)'
;MKVFAIDPGPTKSGWCLLENGAPIDWGWSENDVLITEMHADATLVIEDIGNYGMAVGRDTFDTCKWMGRFDQAHATDAIFIPRPTIKTHLCGVASAKDGNVRQALIDRFGGDEVAVGGKKCPVCKGKGWKGAGRPVCEECNGDKYETPPGVLHGVSGHAWSALAVGVTYLD
;
A
#
# COMPACT_ATOMS: atom_id res chain seq x y z
N MET A 1 -4.79 -11.68 12.35
CA MET A 1 -4.36 -12.29 11.05
C MET A 1 -3.45 -11.30 10.35
N LYS A 2 -2.30 -11.78 9.87
CA LYS A 2 -1.37 -10.99 9.07
C LYS A 2 -1.49 -11.34 7.59
N VAL A 3 -1.39 -10.35 6.73
CA VAL A 3 -1.39 -10.50 5.27
C VAL A 3 -0.22 -9.72 4.70
N PHE A 4 0.60 -10.38 3.90
CA PHE A 4 1.66 -9.74 3.12
C PHE A 4 1.20 -9.68 1.66
N ALA A 5 0.86 -8.48 1.21
CA ALA A 5 0.29 -8.24 -0.11
C ALA A 5 1.35 -7.68 -1.07
N ILE A 6 1.38 -8.16 -2.31
CA ILE A 6 2.35 -7.73 -3.34
C ILE A 6 1.61 -7.27 -4.61
N ASP A 7 1.98 -6.09 -5.12
CA ASP A 7 1.76 -5.62 -6.50
C ASP A 7 3.03 -5.90 -7.30
N PRO A 8 3.10 -6.99 -8.09
CA PRO A 8 4.33 -7.45 -8.69
C PRO A 8 4.72 -6.62 -9.91
N GLY A 9 6.02 -6.41 -10.06
CA GLY A 9 6.62 -5.77 -11.23
C GLY A 9 7.83 -6.54 -11.77
N PRO A 10 8.39 -6.14 -12.93
CA PRO A 10 9.46 -6.89 -13.60
C PRO A 10 10.81 -6.85 -12.86
N THR A 11 11.06 -5.82 -12.06
CA THR A 11 12.31 -5.62 -11.31
C THR A 11 12.08 -5.23 -9.86
N LYS A 12 11.04 -4.44 -9.62
CA LYS A 12 10.60 -3.97 -8.29
C LYS A 12 9.13 -4.25 -8.11
N SER A 13 8.73 -4.50 -6.90
CA SER A 13 7.33 -4.71 -6.52
C SER A 13 6.91 -3.78 -5.39
N GLY A 14 5.64 -3.34 -5.46
CA GLY A 14 4.99 -2.72 -4.32
C GLY A 14 4.56 -3.78 -3.32
N TRP A 15 4.65 -3.48 -2.03
CA TRP A 15 4.22 -4.41 -1.00
C TRP A 15 3.55 -3.68 0.16
N CYS A 16 2.70 -4.40 0.88
CA CYS A 16 2.03 -3.90 2.08
C CYS A 16 1.84 -5.05 3.07
N LEU A 17 2.23 -4.84 4.32
CA LEU A 17 1.92 -5.73 5.43
C LEU A 17 0.70 -5.21 6.17
N LEU A 18 -0.34 -6.04 6.25
CA LEU A 18 -1.55 -5.73 7.01
C LEU A 18 -1.63 -6.62 8.24
N GLU A 19 -2.05 -6.06 9.35
CA GLU A 19 -2.40 -6.80 10.56
C GLU A 19 -3.79 -6.39 11.05
N ASN A 20 -4.66 -7.39 11.24
CA ASN A 20 -6.04 -7.18 11.68
C ASN A 20 -6.82 -6.15 10.83
N GLY A 21 -6.58 -6.15 9.52
CA GLY A 21 -7.25 -5.28 8.56
C GLY A 21 -6.65 -3.90 8.38
N ALA A 22 -5.63 -3.52 9.17
CA ALA A 22 -4.93 -2.24 9.04
C ALA A 22 -3.52 -2.42 8.45
N PRO A 23 -3.07 -1.55 7.54
CA PRO A 23 -1.68 -1.55 7.09
C PRO A 23 -0.76 -1.10 8.23
N ILE A 24 0.31 -1.88 8.47
CA ILE A 24 1.31 -1.60 9.51
C ILE A 24 2.68 -1.30 8.93
N ASP A 25 2.95 -1.76 7.70
CA ASP A 25 4.17 -1.45 6.97
C ASP A 25 3.94 -1.56 5.45
N TRP A 26 4.68 -0.82 4.65
CA TRP A 26 4.55 -0.82 3.19
C TRP A 26 5.78 -0.25 2.52
N GLY A 27 5.95 -0.60 1.25
CA GLY A 27 7.08 -0.10 0.49
C GLY A 27 7.06 -0.46 -0.99
N TRP A 28 8.19 -0.17 -1.61
CA TRP A 28 8.51 -0.52 -2.98
C TRP A 28 9.98 -0.92 -3.03
N SER A 29 10.25 -2.19 -3.26
CA SER A 29 11.58 -2.79 -3.14
C SER A 29 11.99 -3.51 -4.41
N GLU A 30 13.30 -3.65 -4.62
CA GLU A 30 13.85 -4.58 -5.61
C GLU A 30 13.36 -6.00 -5.29
N ASN A 31 13.02 -6.78 -6.31
CA ASN A 31 12.39 -8.08 -6.11
C ASN A 31 13.27 -9.11 -5.41
N ASP A 32 14.58 -9.06 -5.64
CA ASP A 32 15.57 -9.92 -4.99
C ASP A 32 15.77 -9.58 -3.50
N VAL A 33 15.57 -8.33 -3.13
CA VAL A 33 15.51 -7.90 -1.72
C VAL A 33 14.19 -8.32 -1.10
N LEU A 34 13.07 -7.99 -1.75
CA LEU A 34 11.74 -8.28 -1.24
C LEU A 34 11.53 -9.76 -0.90
N ILE A 35 12.06 -10.67 -1.73
CA ILE A 35 11.93 -12.12 -1.50
C ILE A 35 12.57 -12.57 -0.19
N THR A 36 13.56 -11.86 0.31
CA THR A 36 14.22 -12.15 1.59
C THR A 36 13.55 -11.45 2.78
N GLU A 37 12.72 -10.45 2.51
CA GLU A 37 12.03 -9.65 3.51
C GLU A 37 10.56 -10.07 3.70
N MET A 38 10.07 -11.03 2.91
CA MET A 38 8.69 -11.52 3.05
C MET A 38 8.44 -12.13 4.44
N HIS A 39 7.29 -11.82 4.99
CA HIS A 39 6.86 -12.27 6.32
C HIS A 39 6.32 -13.71 6.26
N ALA A 40 7.11 -14.69 6.67
CA ALA A 40 6.74 -16.11 6.66
C ALA A 40 5.53 -16.47 7.57
N ASP A 41 5.21 -15.61 8.54
CA ASP A 41 4.06 -15.74 9.45
C ASP A 41 2.78 -15.05 8.94
N ALA A 42 2.83 -14.45 7.76
CA ALA A 42 1.69 -13.80 7.10
C ALA A 42 1.15 -14.66 5.95
N THR A 43 -0.13 -14.50 5.62
CA THR A 43 -0.67 -15.04 4.36
C THR A 43 -0.14 -14.21 3.20
N LEU A 44 0.49 -14.84 2.21
CA LEU A 44 0.97 -14.17 1.01
C LEU A 44 -0.17 -14.01 0.00
N VAL A 45 -0.42 -12.76 -0.42
CA VAL A 45 -1.42 -12.44 -1.44
C VAL A 45 -0.78 -11.60 -2.53
N ILE A 46 -0.92 -12.00 -3.79
CA ILE A 46 -0.26 -11.36 -4.94
C ILE A 46 -1.32 -10.90 -5.94
N GLU A 47 -1.17 -9.67 -6.46
CA GLU A 47 -1.97 -9.25 -7.62
C GLU A 47 -1.66 -10.15 -8.81
N ASP A 48 -2.68 -10.83 -9.34
CA ASP A 48 -2.54 -11.63 -10.55
C ASP A 48 -2.62 -10.75 -11.79
N ILE A 49 -1.61 -10.88 -12.66
CA ILE A 49 -1.54 -10.11 -13.90
C ILE A 49 -2.13 -10.91 -15.05
N GLY A 50 -2.86 -10.22 -15.92
CA GLY A 50 -3.44 -10.81 -17.13
C GLY A 50 -3.27 -9.88 -18.33
N ASN A 51 -3.37 -10.43 -19.52
CA ASN A 51 -3.24 -9.63 -20.74
C ASN A 51 -4.50 -8.80 -21.06
N TYR A 52 -5.66 -9.20 -20.54
CA TYR A 52 -6.97 -8.54 -20.73
C TYR A 52 -7.23 -8.04 -22.15
N GLY A 53 -6.75 -8.80 -23.16
CA GLY A 53 -6.86 -8.44 -24.59
C GLY A 53 -5.77 -7.51 -25.12
N MET A 54 -4.78 -7.13 -24.31
CA MET A 54 -3.62 -6.34 -24.73
C MET A 54 -2.45 -7.22 -25.15
N ALA A 55 -1.55 -6.67 -25.97
CA ALA A 55 -0.31 -7.35 -26.33
C ALA A 55 0.58 -7.56 -25.08
N VAL A 56 1.14 -8.75 -24.96
CA VAL A 56 2.02 -9.12 -23.84
C VAL A 56 3.45 -8.78 -24.18
N GLY A 57 4.08 -7.92 -23.41
CA GLY A 57 5.48 -7.51 -23.56
C GLY A 57 6.42 -8.31 -22.65
N ARG A 58 7.73 -8.04 -22.80
CA ARG A 58 8.77 -8.69 -21.99
C ARG A 58 8.56 -8.48 -20.50
N ASP A 59 8.18 -7.27 -20.11
CA ASP A 59 7.96 -6.91 -18.70
C ASP A 59 6.89 -7.78 -18.05
N THR A 60 5.84 -8.14 -18.78
CA THR A 60 4.80 -9.07 -18.28
C THR A 60 5.39 -10.45 -17.98
N PHE A 61 6.22 -10.99 -18.87
CA PHE A 61 6.87 -12.28 -18.64
C PHE A 61 7.87 -12.23 -17.47
N ASP A 62 8.61 -11.14 -17.34
CA ASP A 62 9.55 -10.97 -16.24
C ASP A 62 8.80 -10.80 -14.91
N THR A 63 7.65 -10.13 -14.91
CA THR A 63 6.75 -10.05 -13.74
C THR A 63 6.20 -11.44 -13.36
N CYS A 64 5.71 -12.24 -14.33
CA CYS A 64 5.23 -13.60 -14.07
C CYS A 64 6.31 -14.48 -13.41
N LYS A 65 7.57 -14.36 -13.85
CA LYS A 65 8.69 -15.09 -13.23
C LYS A 65 8.86 -14.70 -11.76
N TRP A 66 8.73 -13.43 -11.44
CA TRP A 66 8.84 -12.97 -10.06
C TRP A 66 7.65 -13.41 -9.21
N MET A 67 6.44 -13.40 -9.76
CA MET A 67 5.26 -13.94 -9.07
C MET A 67 5.50 -15.40 -8.65
N GLY A 68 5.99 -16.25 -9.57
CA GLY A 68 6.31 -17.64 -9.25
C GLY A 68 7.47 -17.80 -8.25
N ARG A 69 8.44 -16.88 -8.25
CA ARG A 69 9.53 -16.87 -7.24
C ARG A 69 9.03 -16.48 -5.86
N PHE A 70 8.15 -15.49 -5.75
CA PHE A 70 7.55 -15.09 -4.48
C PHE A 70 6.71 -16.24 -3.91
N ASP A 71 5.89 -16.86 -4.73
CA ASP A 71 5.08 -18.02 -4.36
C ASP A 71 5.95 -19.17 -3.84
N GLN A 72 6.99 -19.55 -4.60
CA GLN A 72 7.89 -20.64 -4.23
C GLN A 72 8.74 -20.35 -2.98
N ALA A 73 9.11 -19.11 -2.74
CA ALA A 73 9.96 -18.73 -1.61
C ALA A 73 9.17 -18.59 -0.31
N HIS A 74 7.86 -18.44 -0.38
CA HIS A 74 7.02 -18.32 0.81
C HIS A 74 6.72 -19.70 1.43
N ALA A 75 6.45 -19.71 2.73
CA ALA A 75 6.21 -20.96 3.48
C ALA A 75 4.90 -21.67 3.11
N THR A 76 3.93 -20.93 2.56
CA THR A 76 2.62 -21.43 2.08
C THR A 76 2.35 -20.90 0.70
N ASP A 77 1.50 -21.60 -0.07
CA ASP A 77 1.10 -21.18 -1.40
C ASP A 77 0.48 -19.78 -1.38
N ALA A 78 0.87 -18.95 -2.33
CA ALA A 78 0.33 -17.61 -2.48
C ALA A 78 -1.11 -17.63 -3.01
N ILE A 79 -1.89 -16.64 -2.58
CA ILE A 79 -3.23 -16.40 -3.11
C ILE A 79 -3.13 -15.32 -4.19
N PHE A 80 -3.58 -15.64 -5.41
CA PHE A 80 -3.55 -14.72 -6.54
C PHE A 80 -4.91 -14.08 -6.76
N ILE A 81 -4.95 -12.74 -6.80
CA ILE A 81 -6.19 -11.98 -7.02
C ILE A 81 -6.07 -11.14 -8.29
N PRO A 82 -6.89 -11.41 -9.31
CA PRO A 82 -6.86 -10.66 -10.56
C PRO A 82 -7.19 -9.17 -10.36
N ARG A 83 -6.45 -8.29 -11.02
CA ARG A 83 -6.66 -6.83 -10.95
C ARG A 83 -8.12 -6.39 -11.22
N PRO A 84 -8.88 -6.96 -12.19
CA PRO A 84 -10.30 -6.61 -12.35
C PRO A 84 -11.16 -6.96 -11.14
N THR A 85 -10.84 -8.05 -10.43
CA THR A 85 -11.52 -8.45 -9.19
C THR A 85 -11.31 -7.41 -8.11
N ILE A 86 -10.06 -6.97 -7.90
CA ILE A 86 -9.72 -5.91 -6.94
C ILE A 86 -10.49 -4.62 -7.24
N LYS A 87 -10.49 -4.19 -8.52
CA LYS A 87 -11.19 -2.98 -8.95
C LYS A 87 -12.71 -3.09 -8.79
N THR A 88 -13.28 -4.23 -9.12
CA THR A 88 -14.72 -4.47 -8.96
C THR A 88 -15.09 -4.48 -7.48
N HIS A 89 -14.29 -5.12 -6.64
CA HIS A 89 -14.52 -5.19 -5.20
C HIS A 89 -14.51 -3.79 -4.56
N LEU A 90 -13.47 -3.00 -4.80
CA LEU A 90 -13.28 -1.70 -4.15
C LEU A 90 -14.11 -0.56 -4.78
N CYS A 91 -14.36 -0.61 -6.09
CA CYS A 91 -14.97 0.49 -6.84
C CYS A 91 -16.29 0.11 -7.54
N GLY A 92 -16.73 -1.15 -7.47
CA GLY A 92 -17.93 -1.64 -8.14
C GLY A 92 -17.78 -1.90 -9.64
N VAL A 93 -16.66 -1.53 -10.28
CA VAL A 93 -16.43 -1.70 -11.72
C VAL A 93 -14.98 -2.06 -12.03
N ALA A 94 -14.78 -3.05 -12.91
CA ALA A 94 -13.45 -3.52 -13.32
C ALA A 94 -12.61 -2.47 -14.08
N SER A 95 -13.26 -1.48 -14.71
CA SER A 95 -12.63 -0.39 -15.46
C SER A 95 -12.20 0.81 -14.61
N ALA A 96 -12.33 0.73 -13.28
CA ALA A 96 -11.93 1.79 -12.38
C ALA A 96 -10.46 2.19 -12.58
N LYS A 97 -10.18 3.49 -12.52
CA LYS A 97 -8.81 4.00 -12.57
C LYS A 97 -8.13 3.85 -11.21
N ASP A 98 -6.81 3.82 -11.17
CA ASP A 98 -6.05 3.66 -9.93
C ASP A 98 -6.32 4.78 -8.91
N GLY A 99 -6.63 5.99 -9.37
CA GLY A 99 -7.09 7.07 -8.50
C GLY A 99 -8.42 6.76 -7.78
N ASN A 100 -9.34 6.02 -8.44
CA ASN A 100 -10.60 5.60 -7.80
C ASN A 100 -10.34 4.52 -6.73
N VAL A 101 -9.44 3.57 -7.03
CA VAL A 101 -9.03 2.53 -6.07
C VAL A 101 -8.40 3.18 -4.83
N ARG A 102 -7.50 4.14 -5.04
CA ARG A 102 -6.91 4.90 -3.93
C ARG A 102 -7.96 5.63 -3.10
N GLN A 103 -8.92 6.32 -3.74
CA GLN A 103 -9.97 7.04 -3.02
C GLN A 103 -10.86 6.07 -2.22
N ALA A 104 -11.23 4.95 -2.82
CA ALA A 104 -12.02 3.93 -2.12
C ALA A 104 -11.31 3.39 -0.86
N LEU A 105 -9.99 3.21 -0.93
CA LEU A 105 -9.19 2.84 0.24
C LEU A 105 -9.18 3.96 1.30
N ILE A 106 -8.98 5.20 0.89
CA ILE A 106 -9.01 6.35 1.80
C ILE A 106 -10.36 6.45 2.50
N ASP A 107 -11.46 6.34 1.75
CA ASP A 107 -12.83 6.40 2.30
C ASP A 107 -13.10 5.26 3.28
N ARG A 108 -12.62 4.05 2.97
CA ARG A 108 -12.72 2.88 3.84
C ARG A 108 -12.04 3.07 5.19
N PHE A 109 -10.90 3.73 5.22
CA PHE A 109 -10.14 4.02 6.44
C PHE A 109 -10.56 5.32 7.13
N GLY A 110 -11.68 5.93 6.75
CA GLY A 110 -12.28 7.07 7.44
C GLY A 110 -12.14 8.43 6.74
N GLY A 111 -11.77 8.42 5.46
CA GLY A 111 -11.60 9.64 4.64
C GLY A 111 -10.24 10.29 4.79
N ASP A 112 -10.01 11.36 4.00
CA ASP A 112 -8.70 12.00 3.89
C ASP A 112 -8.12 12.48 5.23
N GLU A 113 -8.93 13.07 6.09
CA GLU A 113 -8.44 13.62 7.36
C GLU A 113 -8.05 12.52 8.36
N VAL A 114 -8.79 11.42 8.41
CA VAL A 114 -8.58 10.31 9.36
C VAL A 114 -7.57 9.31 8.81
N ALA A 115 -7.74 8.90 7.56
CA ALA A 115 -6.90 7.86 6.96
C ALA A 115 -5.51 8.37 6.58
N VAL A 116 -5.41 9.54 5.98
CA VAL A 116 -4.14 10.12 5.53
C VAL A 116 -3.62 11.13 6.55
N GLY A 117 -4.41 12.12 6.92
CA GLY A 117 -4.03 13.14 7.91
C GLY A 117 -2.69 13.80 7.62
N GLY A 118 -1.94 14.12 8.66
CA GLY A 118 -0.57 14.63 8.53
C GLY A 118 -0.46 16.06 8.00
N LYS A 119 -1.54 16.84 8.06
CA LYS A 119 -1.52 18.24 7.67
C LYS A 119 -0.64 19.03 8.64
N LYS A 120 0.45 19.57 8.14
CA LYS A 120 1.41 20.30 8.97
C LYS A 120 0.77 21.53 9.59
N CYS A 121 1.08 21.79 10.86
CA CYS A 121 0.66 22.99 11.55
C CYS A 121 1.05 24.24 10.73
N PRO A 122 0.13 25.14 10.42
CA PRO A 122 0.38 26.30 9.56
C PRO A 122 1.32 27.31 10.24
N VAL A 123 1.34 27.33 11.57
CA VAL A 123 2.14 28.27 12.37
C VAL A 123 3.60 27.87 12.44
N CYS A 124 3.91 26.62 12.83
CA CYS A 124 5.29 26.14 12.93
C CYS A 124 5.78 25.38 11.68
N LYS A 125 4.90 25.18 10.68
CA LYS A 125 5.18 24.44 9.42
C LYS A 125 5.78 23.05 9.66
N GLY A 126 5.26 22.35 10.65
CA GLY A 126 5.70 21.01 11.01
C GLY A 126 7.00 20.94 11.83
N LYS A 127 7.47 22.07 12.39
CA LYS A 127 8.68 22.08 13.22
C LYS A 127 8.42 21.80 14.71
N GLY A 128 7.20 21.99 15.18
CA GLY A 128 6.81 21.84 16.59
C GLY A 128 7.23 23.02 17.49
N TRP A 129 7.91 24.02 16.97
CA TRP A 129 8.43 25.18 17.69
C TRP A 129 8.43 26.45 16.85
N LYS A 130 8.44 27.63 17.50
CA LYS A 130 8.57 28.95 16.89
C LYS A 130 9.94 29.56 17.28
N GLY A 131 10.78 29.89 16.28
CA GLY A 131 11.96 30.73 16.45
C GLY A 131 13.17 30.12 17.19
N ALA A 132 14.20 30.96 17.44
CA ALA A 132 15.49 30.54 17.97
C ALA A 132 15.51 30.14 19.45
N GLY A 133 14.55 30.58 20.22
CA GLY A 133 14.40 30.24 21.66
C GLY A 133 13.65 28.90 21.86
N ARG A 134 13.13 28.31 20.81
CA ARG A 134 12.39 27.03 20.78
C ARG A 134 11.29 26.83 21.82
N PRO A 135 10.41 27.81 22.08
CA PRO A 135 9.20 27.52 22.83
C PRO A 135 8.32 26.55 22.00
N VAL A 136 7.62 25.68 22.68
CA VAL A 136 6.63 24.79 22.05
C VAL A 136 5.64 25.62 21.23
N CYS A 137 5.26 25.15 20.05
CA CYS A 137 4.24 25.81 19.25
C CYS A 137 2.88 25.67 19.95
N GLU A 138 2.31 26.77 20.41
CA GLU A 138 1.03 26.77 21.13
C GLU A 138 -0.13 26.27 20.30
N GLU A 139 -0.11 26.48 18.96
CA GLU A 139 -1.16 26.04 18.05
C GLU A 139 -1.29 24.51 17.96
N CYS A 140 -0.17 23.79 17.95
CA CYS A 140 -0.15 22.32 17.85
C CYS A 140 0.48 21.64 19.08
N ASN A 141 0.71 22.37 20.17
CA ASN A 141 1.36 21.86 21.39
C ASN A 141 2.63 21.03 21.13
N GLY A 142 3.35 21.34 20.06
CA GLY A 142 4.55 20.61 19.66
C GLY A 142 4.33 19.39 18.78
N ASP A 143 3.09 19.00 18.50
CA ASP A 143 2.76 17.79 17.70
C ASP A 143 3.14 17.89 16.22
N LYS A 144 3.53 19.08 15.78
CA LYS A 144 3.95 19.38 14.38
C LYS A 144 2.82 19.38 13.36
N TYR A 145 1.67 18.78 13.66
CA TYR A 145 0.54 18.63 12.76
C TYR A 145 -0.70 19.34 13.30
N GLU A 146 -1.52 19.85 12.39
CA GLU A 146 -2.90 20.30 12.64
C GLU A 146 -3.83 19.09 12.76
N THR A 147 -3.63 18.11 11.84
CA THR A 147 -4.25 16.80 11.93
C THR A 147 -3.15 15.74 12.05
N PRO A 148 -3.22 14.83 13.03
CA PRO A 148 -2.20 13.79 13.18
C PRO A 148 -2.11 12.91 11.92
N PRO A 149 -0.95 12.28 11.64
CA PRO A 149 -0.83 11.30 10.59
C PRO A 149 -1.81 10.14 10.81
N GLY A 150 -2.57 9.81 9.76
CA GLY A 150 -3.47 8.66 9.77
C GLY A 150 -2.76 7.36 9.36
N VAL A 151 -3.50 6.26 9.37
CA VAL A 151 -2.99 4.90 9.10
C VAL A 151 -2.46 4.73 7.67
N LEU A 152 -2.90 5.58 6.73
CA LEU A 152 -2.42 5.60 5.34
C LEU A 152 -1.41 6.72 5.06
N HIS A 153 -0.96 7.43 6.11
CA HIS A 153 -0.01 8.52 5.94
C HIS A 153 1.32 8.01 5.39
N GLY A 154 1.76 8.54 4.25
CA GLY A 154 3.02 8.14 3.61
C GLY A 154 2.90 6.97 2.62
N VAL A 155 1.74 6.31 2.52
CA VAL A 155 1.52 5.31 1.46
C VAL A 155 1.65 6.00 0.10
N SER A 156 2.48 5.45 -0.78
CA SER A 156 2.78 6.07 -2.07
C SER A 156 3.04 5.04 -3.18
N GLY A 157 2.95 5.46 -4.44
CA GLY A 157 3.29 4.64 -5.59
C GLY A 157 2.56 3.29 -5.61
N HIS A 158 3.30 2.23 -5.87
CA HIS A 158 2.80 0.86 -5.97
C HIS A 158 2.33 0.24 -4.64
N ALA A 159 2.69 0.83 -3.49
CA ALA A 159 2.17 0.39 -2.20
C ALA A 159 0.64 0.55 -2.11
N TRP A 160 0.03 1.50 -2.83
CA TRP A 160 -1.42 1.61 -2.94
C TRP A 160 -2.07 0.40 -3.62
N SER A 161 -1.44 -0.12 -4.69
CA SER A 161 -1.92 -1.33 -5.37
C SER A 161 -1.78 -2.54 -4.45
N ALA A 162 -0.65 -2.70 -3.78
CA ALA A 162 -0.45 -3.79 -2.83
C ALA A 162 -1.45 -3.72 -1.65
N LEU A 163 -1.71 -2.52 -1.11
CA LEU A 163 -2.75 -2.33 -0.10
C LEU A 163 -4.13 -2.75 -0.61
N ALA A 164 -4.46 -2.40 -1.87
CA ALA A 164 -5.73 -2.79 -2.49
C ALA A 164 -5.88 -4.32 -2.59
N VAL A 165 -4.80 -5.03 -2.94
CA VAL A 165 -4.75 -6.51 -2.96
C VAL A 165 -5.07 -7.08 -1.58
N GLY A 166 -4.34 -6.60 -0.56
CA GLY A 166 -4.48 -7.09 0.81
C GLY A 166 -5.86 -6.83 1.41
N VAL A 167 -6.42 -5.62 1.18
CA VAL A 167 -7.78 -5.27 1.62
C VAL A 167 -8.82 -6.14 0.93
N THR A 168 -8.71 -6.34 -0.39
CA THR A 168 -9.64 -7.21 -1.14
C THR A 168 -9.63 -8.64 -0.65
N TYR A 169 -8.50 -9.15 -0.19
CA TYR A 169 -8.40 -10.50 0.38
C TYR A 169 -9.07 -10.60 1.74
N LEU A 170 -9.01 -9.54 2.55
CA LEU A 170 -9.51 -9.54 3.93
C LEU A 170 -11.04 -9.41 4.05
N ASP A 171 -11.72 -8.97 2.99
CA ASP A 171 -13.17 -8.79 2.91
C ASP A 171 -13.90 -10.02 2.40
#